data_175391226c2084fc13626b2ded5afe96
#
_entry.id   175391226c2084fc13626b2ded5afe96
#
_cell.length_a   1.000
_cell.length_b   1.000
_cell.length_c   1.000
_cell.angle_alpha   90.00
_cell.angle_beta   90.00
_cell.angle_gamma   90.00
#
_symmetry.space_group_name_H-M   'P 1'
#
loop_
_entity.id
_entity.type
_entity.pdbx_description
1 polymer ?
#
loop_
_entity_poly.entity_id
_entity_poly.type
_entity_poly.pdbx_seq_one_letter_code
_entity_poly.pdbx_strand_id
1 'polypeptide(L)' 'MGNFVVDQEVVTRMFPEGPGRLEVTGLYEVAGGRIANAWFRLGAKTLDRPAQ' A
#
# COMPACT_ATOMS: atom_id res chain seq x y z
N MET A 1 -7.20 -2.84 -24.67
CA MET A 1 -6.43 -3.66 -23.71
C MET A 1 -5.56 -2.73 -22.90
N GLY A 2 -5.55 -2.87 -21.59
CA GLY A 2 -4.79 -2.01 -20.70
C GLY A 2 -3.49 -2.65 -20.24
N ASN A 3 -2.66 -1.84 -19.63
CA ASN A 3 -1.45 -2.30 -18.95
C ASN A 3 -1.67 -2.25 -17.45
N PHE A 4 -0.95 -3.10 -16.74
CA PHE A 4 -1.01 -3.12 -15.29
C PHE A 4 0.31 -2.62 -14.71
N VAL A 5 0.20 -1.81 -13.67
CA VAL A 5 1.33 -1.28 -12.92
C VAL A 5 1.17 -1.70 -11.47
N VAL A 6 2.22 -2.28 -10.92
CA VAL A 6 2.25 -2.66 -9.50
C VAL A 6 3.16 -1.69 -8.77
N ASP A 7 2.66 -1.15 -7.67
CA ASP A 7 3.40 -0.23 -6.82
C ASP A 7 3.42 -0.79 -5.40
N GLN A 8 4.61 -0.85 -4.81
CA GLN A 8 4.76 -1.24 -3.42
C GLN A 8 5.33 -0.08 -2.64
N GLU A 9 4.68 0.25 -1.54
CA GLU A 9 5.10 1.35 -0.69
C GLU A 9 5.06 0.94 0.76
N VAL A 10 5.92 1.59 1.56
CA VAL A 10 5.89 1.50 3.01
C VAL A 10 5.50 2.88 3.51
N VAL A 11 4.36 2.95 4.20
CA VAL A 11 3.86 4.20 4.74
C VAL A 11 3.97 4.22 6.25
N THR A 12 4.36 5.38 6.80
CA THR A 12 4.38 5.55 8.24
C THR A 12 2.97 5.85 8.73
N ARG A 13 2.59 5.26 9.85
CA ARG A 13 1.26 5.47 10.42
C ARG A 13 1.31 5.41 11.94
N MET A 14 0.28 6.03 12.55
CA MET A 14 0.02 5.89 13.97
C MET A 14 -1.07 4.84 14.12
N PHE A 15 -0.70 3.70 14.70
CA PHE A 15 -1.64 2.64 15.04
C PHE A 15 -2.11 2.78 16.48
N PRO A 16 -3.16 2.07 16.88
CA PRO A 16 -3.56 2.09 18.29
C PRO A 16 -2.43 1.69 19.26
N GLU A 17 -1.53 0.81 18.78
CA GLU A 17 -0.40 0.34 19.59
C GLU A 17 0.78 1.33 19.57
N GLY A 18 0.78 2.32 18.69
CA GLY A 18 1.84 3.30 18.58
C GLY A 18 2.29 3.52 17.15
N PRO A 19 3.37 4.27 16.95
CA PRO A 19 3.87 4.57 15.62
C PRO A 19 4.45 3.33 14.95
N GLY A 20 4.30 3.25 13.66
CA GLY A 20 4.80 2.12 12.90
C GLY A 20 4.73 2.35 11.41
N ARG A 21 4.84 1.25 10.68
CA ARG A 21 4.84 1.24 9.23
C ARG A 21 3.91 0.17 8.71
N LEU A 22 3.34 0.44 7.56
CA LEU A 22 2.42 -0.46 6.90
C LEU A 22 2.87 -0.62 5.45
N GLU A 23 2.97 -1.85 5.00
CA GLU A 23 3.22 -2.14 3.59
C GLU A 23 1.90 -2.05 2.83
N VAL A 24 1.93 -1.34 1.70
CA VAL A 24 0.76 -1.17 0.84
C VAL A 24 1.17 -1.56 -0.57
N THR A 25 0.41 -2.42 -1.19
CA THR A 25 0.59 -2.78 -2.59
C THR A 25 -0.58 -2.21 -3.38
N GLY A 26 -0.27 -1.43 -4.40
CA GLY A 26 -1.26 -0.92 -5.35
C GLY A 26 -1.13 -1.63 -6.68
N LEU A 27 -2.25 -1.99 -7.26
CA LEU A 27 -2.33 -2.51 -8.61
C LEU A 27 -3.21 -1.58 -9.42
N TYR A 28 -2.67 -1.07 -10.51
CA TYR A 28 -3.37 -0.11 -11.35
C TYR A 28 -3.53 -0.67 -12.75
N GLU A 29 -4.71 -0.55 -13.28
CA GLU A 29 -4.97 -0.81 -14.70
C GLU A 29 -4.97 0.52 -15.44
N VAL A 30 -4.10 0.65 -16.43
CA VAL A 30 -3.97 1.88 -17.22
C VAL A 30 -4.47 1.60 -18.62
N ALA A 31 -5.40 2.41 -19.08
CA ALA A 31 -5.94 2.31 -20.42
C ALA A 31 -6.19 3.72 -20.97
N GLY A 32 -5.77 3.96 -22.21
CA GLY A 32 -5.96 5.25 -22.85
C GLY A 32 -5.28 6.41 -22.13
N GLY A 33 -4.13 6.17 -21.49
CA GLY A 33 -3.40 7.19 -20.75
C GLY A 33 -4.04 7.55 -19.41
N ARG A 34 -4.98 6.75 -18.92
CA ARG A 34 -5.68 7.00 -17.65
C ARG A 34 -5.69 5.74 -16.80
N ILE A 35 -5.77 5.96 -15.48
CA ILE A 35 -6.00 4.86 -14.56
C ILE A 35 -7.48 4.49 -14.65
N ALA A 36 -7.73 3.31 -15.21
CA ALA A 36 -9.10 2.81 -15.37
C ALA A 36 -9.61 2.14 -14.10
N ASN A 37 -8.73 1.41 -13.41
CA ASN A 37 -9.07 0.74 -12.15
C ASN A 37 -7.86 0.76 -11.23
N ALA A 38 -8.12 0.72 -9.93
CA ALA A 38 -7.07 0.65 -8.92
C ALA A 38 -7.52 -0.28 -7.81
N TRP A 39 -6.61 -1.14 -7.38
CA TRP A 39 -6.83 -2.05 -6.26
C TRP A 39 -5.70 -1.87 -5.26
N PHE A 40 -6.02 -1.93 -3.98
CA PHE A 40 -5.03 -1.79 -2.92
C PHE A 40 -5.11 -2.98 -1.98
N ARG A 41 -3.93 -3.43 -1.56
CA ARG A 41 -3.83 -4.49 -0.59
C ARG A 41 -2.91 -4.04 0.53
N LEU A 42 -3.38 -4.19 1.76
CA LEU A 42 -2.58 -3.91 2.94
C LEU A 42 -1.80 -5.16 3.30
N GLY A 43 -0.49 -4.97 3.48
CA GLY A 43 0.40 -6.05 3.85
C GLY A 43 0.78 -6.00 5.32
N ALA A 44 2.04 -6.27 5.60
CA ALA A 44 2.52 -6.40 6.97
C ALA A 44 2.55 -5.06 7.69
N LYS A 45 2.15 -5.07 8.95
CA LYS A 45 2.29 -3.95 9.88
C LYS A 45 3.51 -4.19 10.75
N THR A 46 4.36 -3.19 10.88
CA THR A 46 5.55 -3.25 11.74
C THR A 46 5.55 -2.06 12.67
N LEU A 47 5.53 -2.31 13.96
CA LEU A 47 5.62 -1.24 14.96
C LEU A 47 7.07 -0.81 15.11
N ASP A 48 7.29 0.49 15.33
CA ASP A 48 8.64 1.02 15.58
C ASP A 48 9.21 0.50 16.89
N ARG A 49 8.31 0.21 17.84
CA ARG A 49 8.69 -0.41 19.11
C ARG A 49 7.79 -1.62 19.35
N PRO A 50 8.35 -2.76 19.73
CA PRO A 50 7.54 -3.90 20.09
C PRO A 50 6.62 -3.56 21.26
N ALA A 51 5.39 -4.06 21.21
CA ALA A 51 4.48 -3.97 22.33
C ALA A 51 5.01 -4.84 23.47
N GLN A 52 4.88 -4.37 24.69
CA GLN A 52 5.34 -5.11 25.85
C GLN A 52 4.17 -5.57 26.69
#